data_ee5ed73561c3bb1be4b16bdc78cdf616
#
_entry.id   ee5ed73561c3bb1be4b16bdc78cdf616
#
_cell.length_a   1.000
_cell.length_b   1.000
_cell.length_c   1.000
_cell.angle_alpha   90.00
_cell.angle_beta   90.00
_cell.angle_gamma   90.00
#
_symmetry.space_group_name_H-M   'P 1'
#
loop_
_entity.id
_entity.type
_entity.pdbx_description
1 polymer ?
#
loop_
_entity_poly.entity_id
_entity_poly.type
_entity_poly.pdbx_seq_one_letter_code
_entity_poly.pdbx_strand_id
1 'polypeptide(L)'
;LAGSQPTGRGKTMTISRREVLAGLASAPFAGSLSTAQAATMQTGDRFDPWLEIDAAAFAGNVQTISKLAGGRPILAVIKYNAYGMGLTTVAPILAPRPEIAGFAVVKTAEAIALRDAGITKPILLLGLFAEADGPELAKRRIQFSVCTDDAAARIERAGKAAGVRPEAQLYLDTGMGRMGIPYHRAMPVIEDTDARAIDVRGTFMGFTESDFDGEQLRRFRELTASARDSGANLGSLHAASSHAVFNFAESHLDMVRPGIALFGAYPTNDDAERRIAPLTPAFRLCARVVRVERLRPGDSVSYGRNYIAGEPVWTATIPTGHTDGYPRTAVDGARVLINGRVYPVIGAVSASHTIIEVGTEKTVEIGDVATLVGAGHEAIHPNTVAAATGTSVYDRLMHLNPVLPKFVA
;
A
#
# COMPACT_ATOMS: atom_id res chain seq x y z
N LEU A 1 -53.13 33.12 45.05
CA LEU A 1 -52.39 32.42 46.13
C LEU A 1 -51.09 31.92 45.62
N ALA A 2 -50.03 32.37 46.28
CA ALA A 2 -48.62 32.21 46.02
C ALA A 2 -48.15 30.76 46.09
N GLY A 3 -47.11 30.42 45.32
CA GLY A 3 -46.35 29.19 45.45
C GLY A 3 -45.01 29.31 44.76
N SER A 4 -43.99 29.48 45.54
CA SER A 4 -42.58 29.77 45.31
C SER A 4 -41.86 28.80 44.38
N GLN A 5 -41.00 29.35 43.52
CA GLN A 5 -39.89 28.62 42.83
C GLN A 5 -38.72 28.37 43.75
N PRO A 6 -37.93 27.29 43.53
CA PRO A 6 -36.54 27.23 43.93
C PRO A 6 -35.63 27.34 42.75
N THR A 7 -34.76 28.33 42.76
CA THR A 7 -33.60 28.53 41.89
C THR A 7 -32.51 27.53 42.20
N GLY A 8 -32.22 26.62 41.25
CA GLY A 8 -31.04 25.79 41.24
C GLY A 8 -30.11 26.20 40.08
N ARG A 9 -29.07 26.98 40.33
CA ARG A 9 -27.98 27.27 39.40
C ARG A 9 -27.11 26.04 39.25
N GLY A 10 -27.25 25.31 38.13
CA GLY A 10 -26.28 24.33 37.66
C GLY A 10 -25.00 25.05 37.19
N LYS A 11 -23.89 24.83 37.85
CA LYS A 11 -22.56 25.23 37.37
C LYS A 11 -22.17 24.36 36.18
N THR A 12 -22.18 24.95 35.00
CA THR A 12 -21.59 24.36 33.78
C THR A 12 -20.06 24.42 33.95
N MET A 13 -19.45 23.29 34.13
CA MET A 13 -18.00 23.15 34.15
C MET A 13 -17.48 23.21 32.73
N THR A 14 -16.94 24.36 32.33
CA THR A 14 -16.26 24.55 31.04
C THR A 14 -14.83 24.04 31.18
N ILE A 15 -14.56 22.86 30.64
CA ILE A 15 -13.19 22.32 30.56
C ILE A 15 -12.50 23.02 29.38
N SER A 16 -11.42 23.74 29.65
CA SER A 16 -10.66 24.46 28.62
C SER A 16 -9.83 23.49 27.78
N ARG A 17 -9.64 23.83 26.50
CA ARG A 17 -8.78 23.05 25.57
C ARG A 17 -7.35 22.82 26.09
N ARG A 18 -6.86 23.61 27.03
CA ARG A 18 -5.54 23.45 27.65
C ARG A 18 -5.50 22.33 28.68
N GLU A 19 -6.59 22.04 29.38
CA GLU A 19 -6.63 20.97 30.39
C GLU A 19 -6.76 19.57 29.78
N VAL A 20 -7.34 19.45 28.58
CA VAL A 20 -7.39 18.18 27.85
C VAL A 20 -6.02 17.80 27.27
N LEU A 21 -5.16 18.77 26.95
CA LEU A 21 -3.80 18.52 26.45
C LEU A 21 -2.76 18.23 27.53
N ALA A 22 -3.02 18.60 28.77
CA ALA A 22 -2.12 18.37 29.89
C ALA A 22 -2.22 16.94 30.48
N GLY A 23 -3.26 16.19 30.18
CA GLY A 23 -3.49 14.82 30.66
C GLY A 23 -2.85 13.70 29.84
N LEU A 24 -2.22 14.02 28.70
CA LEU A 24 -1.60 13.04 27.78
C LEU A 24 -0.06 13.04 27.78
N ALA A 25 0.56 13.81 28.65
CA ALA A 25 2.01 13.88 28.76
C ALA A 25 2.47 13.33 30.12
N SER A 26 2.64 12.01 30.20
CA SER A 26 3.68 11.35 31.00
C SER A 26 3.39 9.85 31.21
N ALA A 27 3.79 9.03 30.23
CA ALA A 27 4.23 7.68 30.51
C ALA A 27 5.54 7.45 29.73
N PRO A 28 6.65 7.15 30.37
CA PRO A 28 7.89 6.84 29.67
C PRO A 28 7.79 5.44 29.12
N PHE A 29 7.51 5.30 27.82
CA PHE A 29 7.79 4.07 27.10
C PHE A 29 9.27 4.05 26.70
N ALA A 30 10.14 3.81 27.68
CA ALA A 30 11.49 3.34 27.47
C ALA A 30 11.47 1.81 27.58
N GLY A 31 11.06 1.15 26.52
CA GLY A 31 11.24 -0.28 26.32
C GLY A 31 12.08 -0.45 25.05
N SER A 32 13.38 -0.68 25.22
CA SER A 32 14.26 -1.17 24.17
C SER A 32 13.68 -2.48 23.64
N LEU A 33 13.00 -2.44 22.48
CA LEU A 33 12.65 -3.63 21.70
C LEU A 33 13.96 -4.22 21.19
N SER A 34 14.44 -5.24 21.86
CA SER A 34 15.47 -6.12 21.35
C SER A 34 14.97 -6.79 20.07
N THR A 35 15.83 -6.85 19.06
CA THR A 35 15.63 -7.42 17.72
C THR A 35 15.37 -8.95 17.72
N ALA A 36 14.83 -9.53 18.77
CA ALA A 36 14.67 -10.97 18.95
C ALA A 36 13.26 -11.41 19.36
N GLN A 37 12.25 -10.61 19.10
CA GLN A 37 10.85 -11.02 19.28
C GLN A 37 9.98 -10.62 18.09
N ALA A 38 10.34 -11.11 16.89
CA ALA A 38 9.33 -11.57 15.95
C ALA A 38 8.71 -12.84 16.57
N ALA A 39 7.97 -12.65 17.65
CA ALA A 39 7.17 -13.71 18.22
C ALA A 39 6.20 -14.13 17.12
N THR A 40 6.29 -15.37 16.68
CA THR A 40 5.22 -16.13 16.05
C THR A 40 4.01 -15.99 16.99
N MET A 41 3.28 -14.90 16.88
CA MET A 41 1.98 -14.78 17.53
C MET A 41 1.12 -15.80 16.78
N GLN A 42 0.99 -16.97 17.38
CA GLN A 42 -0.03 -17.92 16.98
C GLN A 42 -1.33 -17.13 16.89
N THR A 43 -2.02 -17.24 15.77
CA THR A 43 -3.34 -16.60 15.57
C THR A 43 -4.34 -17.08 16.62
N GLY A 44 -3.97 -18.09 17.41
CA GLY A 44 -4.72 -18.63 18.53
C GLY A 44 -6.15 -18.99 18.13
N ASP A 45 -7.08 -18.79 19.05
CA ASP A 45 -8.52 -18.99 18.82
C ASP A 45 -9.24 -17.73 18.30
N ARG A 46 -8.50 -16.81 17.66
CA ARG A 46 -9.05 -15.56 17.12
C ARG A 46 -10.05 -15.85 16.01
N PHE A 47 -11.25 -15.30 16.12
CA PHE A 47 -12.26 -15.35 15.08
C PHE A 47 -12.18 -14.13 14.14
N ASP A 48 -11.88 -12.94 14.70
CA ASP A 48 -11.79 -11.67 13.95
C ASP A 48 -10.78 -11.74 12.81
N PRO A 49 -10.99 -10.96 11.73
CA PRO A 49 -10.12 -10.98 10.58
C PRO A 49 -8.71 -10.49 10.89
N TRP A 50 -7.74 -11.03 10.15
CA TRP A 50 -6.33 -10.65 10.23
C TRP A 50 -5.64 -10.75 8.86
N LEU A 51 -4.47 -10.13 8.75
CA LEU A 51 -3.55 -10.29 7.63
C LEU A 51 -2.37 -11.17 8.05
N GLU A 52 -2.10 -12.19 7.27
CA GLU A 52 -0.83 -12.91 7.33
C GLU A 52 0.10 -12.33 6.27
N ILE A 53 1.34 -12.03 6.65
CA ILE A 53 2.36 -11.43 5.78
C ILE A 53 3.48 -12.44 5.60
N ASP A 54 3.72 -12.86 4.37
CA ASP A 54 4.72 -13.87 4.01
C ASP A 54 6.03 -13.20 3.60
N ALA A 55 7.02 -13.23 4.49
CA ALA A 55 8.34 -12.67 4.26
C ALA A 55 9.13 -13.43 3.17
N ALA A 56 8.91 -14.73 3.03
CA ALA A 56 9.56 -15.53 2.00
C ALA A 56 9.01 -15.22 0.60
N ALA A 57 7.69 -15.01 0.49
CA ALA A 57 7.08 -14.57 -0.76
C ALA A 57 7.59 -13.19 -1.19
N PHE A 58 7.71 -12.22 -0.27
CA PHE A 58 8.37 -10.93 -0.57
C PHE A 58 9.79 -11.14 -1.11
N ALA A 59 10.57 -12.02 -0.48
CA ALA A 59 11.94 -12.32 -0.94
C ALA A 59 11.95 -12.88 -2.37
N GLY A 60 11.08 -13.84 -2.67
CA GLY A 60 10.93 -14.45 -4.00
C GLY A 60 10.51 -13.42 -5.06
N ASN A 61 9.55 -12.57 -4.74
CA ASN A 61 9.09 -11.51 -5.64
C ASN A 61 10.20 -10.50 -5.94
N VAL A 62 10.97 -10.09 -4.93
CA VAL A 62 12.14 -9.20 -5.11
C VAL A 62 13.17 -9.83 -6.04
N GLN A 63 13.49 -11.11 -5.87
CA GLN A 63 14.42 -11.82 -6.74
C GLN A 63 13.91 -11.92 -8.19
N THR A 64 12.63 -12.22 -8.36
CA THR A 64 11.98 -12.26 -9.68
C THR A 64 12.08 -10.90 -10.38
N ILE A 65 11.73 -9.82 -9.68
CA ILE A 65 11.81 -8.45 -10.20
C ILE A 65 13.26 -8.07 -10.52
N SER A 66 14.20 -8.35 -9.63
CA SER A 66 15.63 -8.07 -9.84
C SER A 66 16.16 -8.78 -11.08
N LYS A 67 15.80 -10.05 -11.29
CA LYS A 67 16.19 -10.83 -12.49
C LYS A 67 15.63 -10.19 -13.76
N LEU A 68 14.35 -9.82 -13.78
CA LEU A 68 13.73 -9.15 -14.92
C LEU A 68 14.34 -7.78 -15.20
N ALA A 69 14.72 -7.06 -14.16
CA ALA A 69 15.39 -5.76 -14.28
C ALA A 69 16.90 -5.88 -14.60
N GLY A 70 17.43 -7.09 -14.84
CA GLY A 70 18.84 -7.30 -15.13
C GLY A 70 19.77 -6.92 -13.97
N GLY A 71 19.34 -7.16 -12.72
CA GLY A 71 20.09 -6.84 -11.50
C GLY A 71 20.11 -5.37 -11.12
N ARG A 72 19.31 -4.53 -11.76
CA ARG A 72 19.24 -3.09 -11.43
C ARG A 72 18.70 -2.88 -10.02
N PRO A 73 19.20 -1.86 -9.29
CA PRO A 73 18.69 -1.49 -7.98
C PRO A 73 17.18 -1.25 -8.00
N ILE A 74 16.50 -1.65 -6.92
CA ILE A 74 15.06 -1.49 -6.75
C ILE A 74 14.80 -0.39 -5.72
N LEU A 75 14.10 0.68 -6.13
CA LEU A 75 13.44 1.62 -5.25
C LEU A 75 12.04 1.12 -4.96
N ALA A 76 11.86 0.44 -3.83
CA ALA A 76 10.60 -0.21 -3.49
C ALA A 76 9.49 0.80 -3.20
N VAL A 77 8.42 0.80 -4.01
CA VAL A 77 7.26 1.67 -3.78
C VAL A 77 6.32 0.99 -2.79
N ILE A 78 6.26 1.54 -1.56
CA ILE A 78 5.47 1.00 -0.45
C ILE A 78 4.49 2.02 0.13
N LYS A 79 3.98 2.90 -0.72
CA LYS A 79 2.98 3.92 -0.39
C LYS A 79 1.66 3.34 0.12
N TYR A 80 0.82 4.20 0.71
CA TYR A 80 -0.51 3.84 1.23
C TYR A 80 -0.46 2.67 2.21
N ASN A 81 0.36 2.87 3.27
CA ASN A 81 0.57 1.87 4.31
C ASN A 81 1.05 0.52 3.74
N ALA A 82 2.02 0.56 2.82
CA ALA A 82 2.51 -0.61 2.09
C ALA A 82 1.37 -1.39 1.42
N TYR A 83 0.58 -0.70 0.59
CA TYR A 83 -0.59 -1.28 -0.08
C TYR A 83 -1.57 -1.95 0.90
N GLY A 84 -1.77 -1.35 2.08
CA GLY A 84 -2.65 -1.87 3.13
C GLY A 84 -2.02 -2.88 4.09
N MET A 85 -0.84 -3.42 3.78
CA MET A 85 -0.20 -4.50 4.55
C MET A 85 0.64 -4.04 5.74
N GLY A 86 0.67 -2.74 6.03
CA GLY A 86 1.43 -2.19 7.14
C GLY A 86 2.83 -1.75 6.74
N LEU A 87 3.04 -0.43 6.72
CA LEU A 87 4.31 0.17 6.32
C LEU A 87 5.47 -0.31 7.21
N THR A 88 5.25 -0.29 8.53
CA THR A 88 6.23 -0.71 9.55
C THR A 88 6.38 -2.23 9.66
N THR A 89 5.49 -2.99 9.04
CA THR A 89 5.59 -4.46 8.91
C THR A 89 6.42 -4.83 7.68
N VAL A 90 6.11 -4.23 6.52
CA VAL A 90 6.72 -4.61 5.23
C VAL A 90 8.12 -4.03 5.05
N ALA A 91 8.36 -2.78 5.46
CA ALA A 91 9.66 -2.15 5.26
C ALA A 91 10.82 -2.91 5.94
N PRO A 92 10.71 -3.41 7.19
CA PRO A 92 11.76 -4.24 7.81
C PRO A 92 12.01 -5.58 7.09
N ILE A 93 11.00 -6.15 6.42
CA ILE A 93 11.16 -7.37 5.60
C ILE A 93 12.00 -7.07 4.35
N LEU A 94 11.77 -5.94 3.72
CA LEU A 94 12.44 -5.54 2.48
C LEU A 94 13.82 -4.90 2.71
N ALA A 95 13.99 -4.13 3.80
CA ALA A 95 15.20 -3.35 4.03
C ALA A 95 16.51 -4.15 4.06
N PRO A 96 16.59 -5.39 4.59
CA PRO A 96 17.82 -6.18 4.58
C PRO A 96 18.21 -6.71 3.20
N ARG A 97 17.29 -6.67 2.22
CA ARG A 97 17.56 -7.24 0.89
C ARG A 97 18.55 -6.36 0.13
N PRO A 98 19.64 -6.96 -0.44
CA PRO A 98 20.62 -6.17 -1.19
C PRO A 98 20.06 -5.53 -2.46
N GLU A 99 19.06 -6.15 -3.09
CA GLU A 99 18.40 -5.65 -4.29
C GLU A 99 17.62 -4.34 -4.03
N ILE A 100 17.17 -4.13 -2.79
CA ILE A 100 16.42 -2.95 -2.40
C ILE A 100 17.39 -1.80 -2.11
N ALA A 101 17.47 -0.82 -3.00
CA ALA A 101 18.30 0.36 -2.85
C ALA A 101 17.67 1.44 -1.96
N GLY A 102 16.34 1.44 -1.83
CA GLY A 102 15.59 2.43 -1.06
C GLY A 102 14.09 2.19 -1.13
N PHE A 103 13.36 3.15 -0.61
CA PHE A 103 11.90 3.13 -0.54
C PHE A 103 11.30 4.40 -1.16
N ALA A 104 10.10 4.30 -1.70
CA ALA A 104 9.35 5.46 -2.17
C ALA A 104 7.92 5.43 -1.60
N VAL A 105 7.50 6.56 -1.06
CA VAL A 105 6.19 6.80 -0.46
C VAL A 105 5.59 8.10 -0.97
N VAL A 106 4.29 8.34 -0.72
CA VAL A 106 3.62 9.55 -1.22
C VAL A 106 3.33 10.56 -0.12
N LYS A 107 3.10 10.10 1.10
CA LYS A 107 2.71 10.95 2.23
C LYS A 107 3.90 11.26 3.14
N THR A 108 4.00 12.51 3.61
CA THR A 108 5.00 12.94 4.61
C THR A 108 5.01 12.04 5.84
N ALA A 109 3.83 11.72 6.37
CA ALA A 109 3.71 10.84 7.53
C ALA A 109 4.27 9.43 7.28
N GLU A 110 4.17 8.90 6.07
CA GLU A 110 4.76 7.60 5.72
C GLU A 110 6.29 7.65 5.73
N ALA A 111 6.87 8.73 5.18
CA ALA A 111 8.33 8.91 5.18
C ALA A 111 8.89 9.03 6.60
N ILE A 112 8.21 9.78 7.46
CA ILE A 112 8.57 9.93 8.88
C ILE A 112 8.44 8.57 9.60
N ALA A 113 7.33 7.87 9.43
CA ALA A 113 7.10 6.57 10.06
C ALA A 113 8.16 5.52 9.68
N LEU A 114 8.66 5.53 8.44
CA LEU A 114 9.77 4.67 8.04
C LEU A 114 11.06 4.98 8.80
N ARG A 115 11.39 6.25 8.98
CA ARG A 115 12.56 6.64 9.76
C ARG A 115 12.42 6.30 11.24
N ASP A 116 11.22 6.51 11.80
CA ASP A 116 10.90 6.13 13.20
C ASP A 116 10.96 4.61 13.42
N ALA A 117 10.65 3.82 12.38
CA ALA A 117 10.84 2.37 12.35
C ALA A 117 12.30 1.92 12.13
N GLY A 118 13.26 2.84 12.10
CA GLY A 118 14.69 2.53 11.99
C GLY A 118 15.17 2.24 10.55
N ILE A 119 14.40 2.54 9.54
CA ILE A 119 14.83 2.37 8.14
C ILE A 119 15.91 3.40 7.80
N THR A 120 17.12 2.92 7.49
CA THR A 120 18.29 3.76 7.17
C THR A 120 18.50 3.96 5.67
N LYS A 121 17.99 3.06 4.83
CA LYS A 121 18.06 3.19 3.37
C LYS A 121 17.41 4.48 2.86
N PRO A 122 17.78 4.97 1.67
CA PRO A 122 17.14 6.13 1.03
C PRO A 122 15.61 6.04 1.04
N ILE A 123 14.93 7.16 1.31
CA ILE A 123 13.47 7.26 1.24
C ILE A 123 13.14 8.45 0.34
N LEU A 124 12.44 8.20 -0.76
CA LEU A 124 11.93 9.22 -1.67
C LEU A 124 10.47 9.54 -1.31
N LEU A 125 10.21 10.80 -1.02
CA LEU A 125 8.85 11.35 -0.93
C LEU A 125 8.41 11.78 -2.34
N LEU A 126 7.52 10.99 -2.96
CA LEU A 126 6.98 11.26 -4.30
C LEU A 126 6.00 12.44 -4.33
N GLY A 127 5.38 12.75 -3.19
CA GLY A 127 4.41 13.83 -3.05
C GLY A 127 5.05 15.18 -2.68
N LEU A 128 4.19 16.20 -2.66
CA LEU A 128 4.54 17.50 -2.08
C LEU A 128 4.55 17.42 -0.55
N PHE A 129 5.25 18.37 0.05
CA PHE A 129 5.29 18.53 1.51
C PHE A 129 4.83 19.94 1.92
N ALA A 130 4.28 20.08 3.11
CA ALA A 130 4.00 21.36 3.69
C ALA A 130 5.33 22.07 4.09
N GLU A 131 5.44 23.38 3.89
CA GLU A 131 6.69 24.10 4.16
C GLU A 131 7.15 23.94 5.62
N ALA A 132 6.21 23.83 6.55
CA ALA A 132 6.49 23.60 7.97
C ALA A 132 7.14 22.21 8.25
N ASP A 133 6.90 21.21 7.41
CA ASP A 133 7.47 19.86 7.57
C ASP A 133 8.87 19.76 6.98
N GLY A 134 9.22 20.69 6.09
CA GLY A 134 10.46 20.67 5.31
C GLY A 134 11.74 20.47 6.14
N PRO A 135 11.97 21.26 7.21
CA PRO A 135 13.17 21.13 8.03
C PRO A 135 13.30 19.75 8.70
N GLU A 136 12.20 19.17 9.18
CA GLU A 136 12.21 17.85 9.79
C GLU A 136 12.50 16.75 8.75
N LEU A 137 11.91 16.84 7.57
CA LEU A 137 12.18 15.92 6.46
C LEU A 137 13.65 15.99 6.02
N ALA A 138 14.20 17.19 5.87
CA ALA A 138 15.60 17.39 5.51
C ALA A 138 16.55 16.80 6.57
N LYS A 139 16.30 17.06 7.86
CA LYS A 139 17.07 16.53 8.98
C LYS A 139 17.04 15.00 9.03
N ARG A 140 15.92 14.39 8.67
CA ARG A 140 15.74 12.93 8.59
C ARG A 140 16.30 12.34 7.28
N ARG A 141 16.89 13.16 6.42
CA ARG A 141 17.42 12.74 5.12
C ARG A 141 16.37 12.03 4.26
N ILE A 142 15.16 12.60 4.23
CA ILE A 142 14.14 12.22 3.27
C ILE A 142 14.44 12.95 1.97
N GLN A 143 14.49 12.21 0.86
CA GLN A 143 14.67 12.78 -0.46
C GLN A 143 13.36 13.41 -0.93
N PHE A 144 13.45 14.67 -1.36
CA PHE A 144 12.32 15.42 -1.87
C PHE A 144 12.14 15.20 -3.37
N SER A 145 10.92 15.42 -3.87
CA SER A 145 10.66 15.49 -5.31
C SER A 145 10.61 16.96 -5.78
N VAL A 146 11.46 17.33 -6.73
CA VAL A 146 11.34 18.58 -7.45
C VAL A 146 10.30 18.40 -8.55
N CYS A 147 9.07 18.80 -8.28
CA CYS A 147 7.90 18.54 -9.13
C CYS A 147 7.05 19.78 -9.45
N THR A 148 7.45 20.95 -8.94
CA THR A 148 6.88 22.27 -9.25
C THR A 148 8.00 23.27 -9.46
N ASP A 149 7.72 24.40 -10.12
CA ASP A 149 8.71 25.40 -10.46
C ASP A 149 9.40 26.03 -9.23
N ASP A 150 8.70 26.11 -8.09
CA ASP A 150 9.19 26.65 -6.82
C ASP A 150 9.78 25.57 -5.88
N ALA A 151 9.74 24.30 -6.28
CA ALA A 151 10.11 23.20 -5.39
C ALA A 151 11.58 23.28 -4.96
N ALA A 152 12.51 23.60 -5.87
CA ALA A 152 13.93 23.70 -5.56
C ALA A 152 14.20 24.77 -4.49
N ALA A 153 13.59 25.96 -4.62
CA ALA A 153 13.71 27.03 -3.64
C ALA A 153 13.12 26.63 -2.27
N ARG A 154 12.00 25.92 -2.24
CA ARG A 154 11.37 25.42 -1.03
C ARG A 154 12.24 24.37 -0.33
N ILE A 155 12.81 23.43 -1.09
CA ILE A 155 13.73 22.40 -0.59
C ILE A 155 15.00 23.03 -0.02
N GLU A 156 15.58 24.00 -0.69
CA GLU A 156 16.75 24.73 -0.20
C GLU A 156 16.46 25.45 1.13
N ARG A 157 15.31 26.12 1.25
CA ARG A 157 14.90 26.75 2.53
C ARG A 157 14.75 25.71 3.65
N ALA A 158 14.17 24.55 3.35
CA ALA A 158 14.05 23.46 4.32
C ALA A 158 15.42 22.97 4.79
N GLY A 159 16.37 22.79 3.89
CA GLY A 159 17.75 22.41 4.21
C GLY A 159 18.47 23.47 5.05
N LYS A 160 18.36 24.75 4.69
CA LYS A 160 18.92 25.87 5.48
C LYS A 160 18.35 25.91 6.90
N ALA A 161 17.04 25.76 7.05
CA ALA A 161 16.38 25.74 8.37
C ALA A 161 16.79 24.51 9.21
N ALA A 162 17.10 23.39 8.58
CA ALA A 162 17.56 22.16 9.22
C ALA A 162 19.08 22.14 9.48
N GLY A 163 19.85 23.05 8.90
CA GLY A 163 21.31 23.05 8.98
C GLY A 163 21.98 21.93 8.17
N VAL A 164 21.33 21.42 7.12
CA VAL A 164 21.83 20.33 6.28
C VAL A 164 21.68 20.63 4.79
N ARG A 165 22.49 19.98 3.95
CA ARG A 165 22.26 19.96 2.51
C ARG A 165 21.15 18.94 2.20
N PRO A 166 19.96 19.36 1.69
CA PRO A 166 18.86 18.47 1.44
C PRO A 166 19.12 17.60 0.22
N GLU A 167 18.59 16.37 0.24
CA GLU A 167 18.63 15.45 -0.89
C GLU A 167 17.33 15.57 -1.70
N ALA A 168 17.41 15.54 -3.04
CA ALA A 168 16.23 15.61 -3.89
C ALA A 168 16.36 14.75 -5.15
N GLN A 169 15.23 14.50 -5.79
CA GLN A 169 15.15 13.91 -7.11
C GLN A 169 14.26 14.75 -8.02
N LEU A 170 14.67 14.93 -9.26
CA LEU A 170 13.89 15.64 -10.27
C LEU A 170 12.73 14.76 -10.75
N TYR A 171 11.52 15.27 -10.67
CA TYR A 171 10.34 14.58 -11.18
C TYR A 171 9.87 15.25 -12.47
N LEU A 172 10.07 14.59 -13.61
CA LEU A 172 9.76 15.10 -14.93
C LEU A 172 8.45 14.50 -15.43
N ASP A 173 7.56 15.34 -15.94
CA ASP A 173 6.32 14.91 -16.60
C ASP A 173 6.52 14.89 -18.13
N THR A 174 6.56 13.70 -18.68
CA THR A 174 6.73 13.48 -20.13
C THR A 174 5.42 13.22 -20.87
N GLY A 175 4.26 13.32 -20.14
CA GLY A 175 2.96 13.18 -20.73
C GLY A 175 1.91 12.48 -19.87
N MET A 176 2.22 12.17 -18.59
CA MET A 176 1.23 11.61 -17.68
C MET A 176 0.23 12.65 -17.18
N GLY A 177 0.64 13.94 -17.08
CA GLY A 177 -0.24 15.06 -16.73
C GLY A 177 -0.76 15.05 -15.30
N ARG A 178 -0.05 14.38 -14.37
CA ARG A 178 -0.48 14.28 -12.96
C ARG A 178 0.41 15.04 -11.99
N MET A 179 1.69 14.81 -12.07
CA MET A 179 2.71 15.41 -11.22
C MET A 179 4.02 15.49 -12.00
N GLY A 180 4.90 16.39 -11.58
CA GLY A 180 6.22 16.58 -12.21
C GLY A 180 6.28 17.84 -13.05
N ILE A 181 7.51 18.22 -13.39
CA ILE A 181 7.78 19.37 -14.26
C ILE A 181 7.51 18.95 -15.70
N PRO A 182 6.62 19.61 -16.45
CA PRO A 182 6.38 19.30 -17.85
C PRO A 182 7.68 19.36 -18.67
N TYR A 183 7.96 18.31 -19.45
CA TYR A 183 9.24 18.12 -20.15
C TYR A 183 9.67 19.33 -21.00
N HIS A 184 8.71 20.01 -21.66
CA HIS A 184 8.96 21.14 -22.57
C HIS A 184 9.41 22.42 -21.85
N ARG A 185 9.33 22.49 -20.52
CA ARG A 185 9.81 23.60 -19.69
C ARG A 185 10.68 23.17 -18.53
N ALA A 186 11.23 21.95 -18.56
CA ALA A 186 11.98 21.38 -17.45
C ALA A 186 13.42 21.90 -17.35
N MET A 187 14.05 22.28 -18.47
CA MET A 187 15.45 22.71 -18.46
C MET A 187 15.74 23.84 -17.47
N PRO A 188 15.01 24.98 -17.45
CA PRO A 188 15.26 26.03 -16.46
C PRO A 188 15.13 25.57 -15.01
N VAL A 189 14.23 24.63 -14.71
CA VAL A 189 14.05 24.08 -13.35
C VAL A 189 15.20 23.14 -12.98
N ILE A 190 15.71 22.35 -13.92
CA ILE A 190 16.89 21.50 -13.74
C ILE A 190 18.11 22.38 -13.42
N GLU A 191 18.37 23.41 -14.23
CA GLU A 191 19.48 24.35 -14.06
C GLU A 191 19.38 25.12 -12.72
N ASP A 192 18.18 25.62 -12.37
CA ASP A 192 17.93 26.25 -11.07
C ASP A 192 18.19 25.32 -9.90
N THR A 193 17.77 24.04 -10.03
CA THR A 193 17.97 23.02 -8.98
C THR A 193 19.47 22.71 -8.80
N ASP A 194 20.20 22.55 -9.89
CA ASP A 194 21.63 22.24 -9.89
C ASP A 194 22.47 23.40 -9.32
N ALA A 195 22.05 24.65 -9.58
CA ALA A 195 22.69 25.83 -9.04
C ALA A 195 22.50 26.04 -7.53
N ARG A 196 21.60 25.31 -6.90
CA ARG A 196 21.28 25.42 -5.47
C ARG A 196 22.10 24.47 -4.61
N ALA A 197 22.11 24.73 -3.29
CA ALA A 197 22.72 23.83 -2.30
C ALA A 197 21.86 22.56 -2.05
N ILE A 198 21.47 21.86 -3.12
CA ILE A 198 20.69 20.63 -3.11
C ILE A 198 21.58 19.48 -3.61
N ASP A 199 21.43 18.30 -3.04
CA ASP A 199 22.09 17.08 -3.50
C ASP A 199 21.11 16.28 -4.37
N VAL A 200 21.26 16.38 -5.69
CA VAL A 200 20.40 15.68 -6.65
C VAL A 200 20.82 14.22 -6.74
N ARG A 201 19.94 13.33 -6.24
CA ARG A 201 20.18 11.87 -6.16
C ARG A 201 19.63 11.11 -7.34
N GLY A 202 18.67 11.65 -8.06
CA GLY A 202 18.06 10.99 -9.20
C GLY A 202 17.12 11.88 -9.98
N THR A 203 16.69 11.34 -11.11
CA THR A 203 15.69 11.95 -12.00
C THR A 203 14.73 10.88 -12.48
N PHE A 204 13.43 11.15 -12.38
CA PHE A 204 12.43 10.16 -12.71
C PHE A 204 11.20 10.72 -13.41
N MET A 205 10.49 9.82 -14.06
CA MET A 205 9.19 10.05 -14.70
C MET A 205 8.21 8.91 -14.37
N GLY A 206 6.96 9.04 -14.76
CA GLY A 206 5.94 7.97 -14.70
C GLY A 206 5.31 7.74 -16.06
N PHE A 207 5.01 6.49 -16.39
CA PHE A 207 4.32 6.09 -17.61
C PHE A 207 2.80 6.17 -17.49
N THR A 208 2.12 6.35 -18.59
CA THR A 208 0.65 6.25 -18.73
C THR A 208 0.15 4.83 -18.80
N GLU A 209 1.08 3.87 -18.99
CA GLU A 209 0.79 2.44 -19.18
C GLU A 209 -0.11 2.23 -20.41
N SER A 210 0.32 2.81 -21.53
CA SER A 210 -0.36 2.79 -22.83
C SER A 210 0.65 2.74 -23.99
N ASP A 211 0.17 2.70 -25.22
CA ASP A 211 0.97 2.79 -26.45
C ASP A 211 1.80 4.10 -26.56
N PHE A 212 1.48 5.10 -25.73
CA PHE A 212 2.24 6.34 -25.62
C PHE A 212 3.55 6.24 -24.80
N ASP A 213 3.78 5.14 -24.11
CA ASP A 213 4.93 4.97 -23.21
C ASP A 213 6.27 5.08 -23.92
N GLY A 214 6.35 4.65 -25.19
CA GLY A 214 7.54 4.81 -26.03
C GLY A 214 7.91 6.27 -26.26
N GLU A 215 6.93 7.11 -26.55
CA GLU A 215 7.11 8.55 -26.75
C GLU A 215 7.51 9.23 -25.42
N GLN A 216 6.91 8.83 -24.30
CA GLN A 216 7.29 9.36 -22.99
C GLN A 216 8.76 9.05 -22.64
N LEU A 217 9.22 7.82 -22.93
CA LEU A 217 10.61 7.44 -22.72
C LEU A 217 11.57 8.21 -23.64
N ARG A 218 11.19 8.42 -24.90
CA ARG A 218 11.96 9.22 -25.86
C ARG A 218 12.15 10.65 -25.33
N ARG A 219 11.07 11.32 -24.92
CA ARG A 219 11.10 12.67 -24.33
C ARG A 219 11.99 12.73 -23.10
N PHE A 220 11.89 11.73 -22.22
CA PHE A 220 12.71 11.65 -21.02
C PHE A 220 14.20 11.54 -21.37
N ARG A 221 14.56 10.65 -22.28
CA ARG A 221 15.95 10.45 -22.72
C ARG A 221 16.53 11.68 -23.39
N GLU A 222 15.80 12.33 -24.29
CA GLU A 222 16.26 13.56 -24.95
C GLU A 222 16.48 14.70 -23.97
N LEU A 223 15.52 14.92 -23.05
CA LEU A 223 15.64 15.95 -22.03
C LEU A 223 16.82 15.69 -21.09
N THR A 224 16.99 14.46 -20.62
CA THR A 224 18.09 14.10 -19.71
C THR A 224 19.44 14.11 -20.39
N ALA A 225 19.52 13.78 -21.67
CA ALA A 225 20.75 13.95 -22.46
C ALA A 225 21.14 15.44 -22.59
N SER A 226 20.18 16.27 -23.01
CA SER A 226 20.40 17.74 -23.10
C SER A 226 20.84 18.36 -21.78
N ALA A 227 20.24 17.95 -20.67
CA ALA A 227 20.61 18.42 -19.34
C ALA A 227 22.03 17.97 -18.92
N ARG A 228 22.43 16.74 -19.25
CA ARG A 228 23.81 16.27 -19.04
C ARG A 228 24.82 17.02 -19.89
N ASP A 229 24.50 17.32 -21.14
CA ASP A 229 25.34 18.07 -22.05
C ASP A 229 25.56 19.52 -21.55
N SER A 230 24.58 20.09 -20.82
CA SER A 230 24.74 21.39 -20.13
C SER A 230 25.51 21.29 -18.80
N GLY A 231 25.90 20.08 -18.37
CA GLY A 231 26.67 19.83 -17.15
C GLY A 231 25.83 19.60 -15.89
N ALA A 232 24.49 19.51 -16.00
CA ALA A 232 23.62 19.33 -14.84
C ALA A 232 23.76 17.92 -14.22
N ASN A 233 23.78 17.86 -12.89
CA ASN A 233 23.73 16.60 -12.15
C ASN A 233 22.29 16.06 -12.09
N LEU A 234 22.07 14.90 -12.67
CA LEU A 234 20.76 14.24 -12.71
C LEU A 234 20.64 13.06 -11.73
N GLY A 235 21.74 12.62 -11.12
CA GLY A 235 21.78 11.40 -10.34
C GLY A 235 21.38 10.17 -11.17
N SER A 236 20.74 9.18 -10.51
CA SER A 236 20.26 7.95 -11.17
C SER A 236 18.96 8.19 -11.93
N LEU A 237 18.88 7.73 -13.18
CA LEU A 237 17.67 7.83 -13.99
C LEU A 237 16.77 6.62 -13.74
N HIS A 238 15.47 6.84 -13.53
CA HIS A 238 14.52 5.76 -13.35
C HIS A 238 13.10 6.08 -13.83
N ALA A 239 12.47 5.12 -14.52
CA ALA A 239 11.13 5.26 -15.10
C ALA A 239 10.21 4.09 -14.77
N ALA A 240 10.72 2.86 -14.74
CA ALA A 240 9.93 1.64 -14.74
C ALA A 240 9.14 1.41 -13.45
N SER A 241 7.80 1.42 -13.56
CA SER A 241 6.84 0.90 -12.58
C SER A 241 6.81 -0.64 -12.61
N SER A 242 5.95 -1.29 -11.83
CA SER A 242 5.72 -2.74 -11.94
C SER A 242 5.31 -3.15 -13.35
N HIS A 243 4.41 -2.38 -14.00
CA HIS A 243 3.99 -2.64 -15.38
C HIS A 243 5.18 -2.57 -16.35
N ALA A 244 5.96 -1.50 -16.27
CA ALA A 244 7.08 -1.29 -17.18
C ALA A 244 8.24 -2.29 -16.92
N VAL A 245 8.41 -2.78 -15.69
CA VAL A 245 9.37 -3.87 -15.41
C VAL A 245 9.03 -5.12 -16.21
N PHE A 246 7.76 -5.43 -16.39
CA PHE A 246 7.33 -6.62 -17.11
C PHE A 246 7.25 -6.41 -18.62
N ASN A 247 6.79 -5.25 -19.05
CA ASN A 247 6.36 -5.05 -20.45
C ASN A 247 7.29 -4.13 -21.25
N PHE A 248 8.22 -3.40 -20.60
CA PHE A 248 9.02 -2.38 -21.27
C PHE A 248 10.46 -2.32 -20.74
N ALA A 249 11.28 -3.31 -21.10
CA ALA A 249 12.66 -3.49 -20.60
C ALA A 249 13.57 -2.27 -20.87
N GLU A 250 13.38 -1.53 -21.95
CA GLU A 250 14.14 -0.33 -22.31
C GLU A 250 13.97 0.81 -21.30
N SER A 251 12.90 0.76 -20.48
CA SER A 251 12.59 1.75 -19.45
C SER A 251 13.29 1.51 -18.12
N HIS A 252 14.01 0.38 -17.94
CA HIS A 252 14.64 0.03 -16.66
C HIS A 252 15.72 1.03 -16.24
N LEU A 253 16.44 1.62 -17.20
CA LEU A 253 17.47 2.65 -16.99
C LEU A 253 18.48 2.25 -15.89
N ASP A 254 18.76 3.14 -14.92
CA ASP A 254 19.71 2.87 -13.84
C ASP A 254 19.07 2.16 -12.64
N MET A 255 17.74 2.28 -12.47
CA MET A 255 16.98 1.77 -11.33
C MET A 255 15.51 1.52 -11.72
N VAL A 256 14.85 0.58 -11.03
CA VAL A 256 13.41 0.32 -11.22
C VAL A 256 12.61 0.66 -9.96
N ARG A 257 11.31 0.97 -10.12
CA ARG A 257 10.40 1.37 -9.04
C ARG A 257 9.14 0.51 -8.98
N PRO A 258 9.27 -0.81 -8.81
CA PRO A 258 8.11 -1.67 -8.62
C PRO A 258 7.37 -1.34 -7.32
N GLY A 259 6.07 -1.47 -7.37
CA GLY A 259 5.18 -1.39 -6.21
C GLY A 259 4.42 -2.70 -6.06
N ILE A 260 3.29 -2.82 -6.74
CA ILE A 260 2.36 -3.93 -6.56
C ILE A 260 2.97 -5.32 -6.82
N ALA A 261 3.93 -5.43 -7.73
CA ALA A 261 4.63 -6.68 -8.01
C ALA A 261 5.44 -7.21 -6.81
N LEU A 262 5.93 -6.33 -5.92
CA LEU A 262 6.58 -6.74 -4.68
C LEU A 262 5.63 -7.52 -3.77
N PHE A 263 4.34 -7.19 -3.82
CA PHE A 263 3.29 -7.83 -3.03
C PHE A 263 2.73 -9.10 -3.69
N GLY A 264 3.28 -9.49 -4.84
CA GLY A 264 2.89 -10.70 -5.54
C GLY A 264 1.58 -10.58 -6.32
N ALA A 265 1.22 -9.36 -6.71
CA ALA A 265 0.10 -9.10 -7.60
C ALA A 265 0.58 -8.46 -8.90
N TYR A 266 -0.12 -8.74 -9.98
CA TYR A 266 0.20 -8.21 -11.30
C TYR A 266 -0.45 -6.83 -11.50
N PRO A 267 0.22 -5.90 -12.22
CA PRO A 267 -0.31 -4.55 -12.45
C PRO A 267 -1.65 -4.53 -13.17
N THR A 268 -1.85 -5.47 -14.10
CA THR A 268 -3.07 -5.62 -14.89
C THR A 268 -3.58 -7.05 -14.82
N ASN A 269 -4.86 -7.28 -15.15
CA ASN A 269 -5.41 -8.61 -15.24
C ASN A 269 -4.83 -9.39 -16.44
N ASP A 270 -4.49 -8.69 -17.53
CA ASP A 270 -3.83 -9.28 -18.69
C ASP A 270 -2.42 -9.82 -18.32
N ASP A 271 -1.64 -9.09 -17.54
CA ASP A 271 -0.36 -9.58 -17.02
C ASP A 271 -0.54 -10.83 -16.13
N ALA A 272 -1.64 -10.85 -15.34
CA ALA A 272 -1.98 -12.00 -14.49
C ALA A 272 -2.37 -13.23 -15.33
N GLU A 273 -3.22 -13.05 -16.33
CA GLU A 273 -3.66 -14.13 -17.24
C GLU A 273 -2.48 -14.74 -17.99
N ARG A 274 -1.58 -13.91 -18.49
CA ARG A 274 -0.35 -14.34 -19.18
C ARG A 274 0.70 -14.94 -18.23
N ARG A 275 0.55 -14.78 -16.91
CA ARG A 275 1.55 -15.18 -15.90
C ARG A 275 2.95 -14.72 -16.29
N ILE A 276 3.06 -13.44 -16.64
CA ILE A 276 4.25 -12.83 -17.24
C ILE A 276 5.52 -12.99 -16.40
N ALA A 277 5.36 -13.24 -15.10
CA ALA A 277 6.44 -13.53 -14.16
C ALA A 277 5.93 -14.43 -13.01
N PRO A 278 6.79 -15.26 -12.39
CA PRO A 278 6.40 -16.06 -11.23
C PRO A 278 6.33 -15.20 -9.97
N LEU A 279 5.17 -14.60 -9.72
CA LEU A 279 4.89 -13.87 -8.50
C LEU A 279 4.04 -14.70 -7.53
N THR A 280 4.29 -14.55 -6.25
CA THR A 280 3.50 -15.18 -5.19
C THR A 280 2.87 -14.08 -4.32
N PRO A 281 1.54 -14.06 -4.11
CA PRO A 281 0.93 -13.10 -3.18
C PRO A 281 1.59 -13.21 -1.80
N ALA A 282 2.17 -12.10 -1.33
CA ALA A 282 2.95 -12.05 -0.09
C ALA A 282 2.05 -11.80 1.14
N PHE A 283 0.76 -12.09 1.03
CA PHE A 283 -0.21 -11.91 2.10
C PHE A 283 -1.41 -12.83 1.95
N ARG A 284 -2.18 -12.96 3.03
CA ARG A 284 -3.52 -13.55 3.07
C ARG A 284 -4.43 -12.73 3.98
N LEU A 285 -5.66 -12.44 3.53
CA LEU A 285 -6.74 -11.94 4.37
C LEU A 285 -7.52 -13.14 4.89
N CYS A 286 -7.44 -13.37 6.19
CA CYS A 286 -7.98 -14.52 6.86
C CYS A 286 -8.99 -14.15 7.95
N ALA A 287 -9.92 -15.06 8.25
CA ALA A 287 -10.77 -15.04 9.44
C ALA A 287 -11.21 -16.46 9.74
N ARG A 288 -11.74 -16.72 10.96
CA ARG A 288 -12.31 -18.04 11.25
C ARG A 288 -13.82 -18.04 11.05
N VAL A 289 -14.34 -19.16 10.55
CA VAL A 289 -15.78 -19.39 10.42
C VAL A 289 -16.46 -19.28 11.79
N VAL A 290 -17.49 -18.46 11.89
CA VAL A 290 -18.24 -18.21 13.15
C VAL A 290 -19.56 -18.94 13.23
N ARG A 291 -20.11 -19.38 12.09
CA ARG A 291 -21.37 -20.10 12.02
C ARG A 291 -21.37 -21.07 10.84
N VAL A 292 -21.88 -22.25 11.04
CA VAL A 292 -22.20 -23.22 9.97
C VAL A 292 -23.65 -23.65 10.17
N GLU A 293 -24.45 -23.51 9.11
CA GLU A 293 -25.90 -23.77 9.20
C GLU A 293 -26.41 -24.51 7.97
N ARG A 294 -27.35 -25.43 8.17
CA ARG A 294 -28.06 -26.10 7.08
C ARG A 294 -29.36 -25.38 6.79
N LEU A 295 -29.45 -24.75 5.65
CA LEU A 295 -30.68 -24.13 5.16
C LEU A 295 -31.65 -25.18 4.62
N ARG A 296 -32.94 -24.92 4.80
CA ARG A 296 -34.05 -25.68 4.19
C ARG A 296 -34.45 -24.96 2.88
N PRO A 297 -35.13 -25.66 1.97
CA PRO A 297 -35.76 -25.00 0.83
C PRO A 297 -36.64 -23.82 1.26
N GLY A 298 -36.42 -22.63 0.64
CA GLY A 298 -37.08 -21.37 0.95
C GLY A 298 -36.43 -20.54 2.06
N ASP A 299 -35.47 -21.06 2.81
CA ASP A 299 -34.65 -20.25 3.73
C ASP A 299 -33.75 -19.30 2.91
N SER A 300 -33.50 -18.13 3.45
CA SER A 300 -32.74 -17.08 2.73
C SER A 300 -31.53 -16.59 3.51
N VAL A 301 -30.59 -15.96 2.81
CA VAL A 301 -29.33 -15.47 3.35
C VAL A 301 -29.18 -13.96 3.16
N SER A 302 -28.79 -13.26 4.22
CA SER A 302 -28.36 -11.86 4.24
C SER A 302 -29.44 -10.84 3.83
N TYR A 303 -29.01 -9.58 3.68
CA TYR A 303 -29.91 -8.46 3.30
C TYR A 303 -30.48 -8.65 1.90
N GLY A 304 -31.73 -8.22 1.73
CA GLY A 304 -32.44 -8.27 0.44
C GLY A 304 -32.90 -9.66 0.05
N ARG A 305 -32.55 -10.70 0.80
CA ARG A 305 -32.86 -12.11 0.47
C ARG A 305 -32.43 -12.49 -0.95
N ASN A 306 -31.28 -11.97 -1.39
CA ASN A 306 -30.76 -12.18 -2.75
C ASN A 306 -30.34 -13.64 -3.02
N TYR A 307 -30.20 -14.43 -1.97
CA TYR A 307 -30.01 -15.87 -2.05
C TYR A 307 -31.15 -16.57 -1.30
N ILE A 308 -31.82 -17.50 -1.97
CA ILE A 308 -32.87 -18.37 -1.39
C ILE A 308 -32.49 -19.82 -1.71
N ALA A 309 -32.39 -20.65 -0.71
CA ALA A 309 -32.05 -22.05 -0.89
C ALA A 309 -33.20 -22.79 -1.64
N GLY A 310 -32.86 -23.39 -2.79
CA GLY A 310 -33.78 -24.20 -3.58
C GLY A 310 -33.88 -25.64 -3.06
N GLU A 311 -32.82 -26.11 -2.41
CA GLU A 311 -32.69 -27.43 -1.79
C GLU A 311 -31.96 -27.31 -0.45
N PRO A 312 -31.93 -28.39 0.37
CA PRO A 312 -31.16 -28.36 1.61
C PRO A 312 -29.66 -28.16 1.32
N VAL A 313 -29.07 -27.06 1.84
CA VAL A 313 -27.70 -26.67 1.57
C VAL A 313 -26.99 -26.16 2.84
N TRP A 314 -25.73 -26.49 3.02
CA TRP A 314 -24.91 -25.94 4.08
C TRP A 314 -24.34 -24.58 3.68
N THR A 315 -24.31 -23.67 4.63
CA THR A 315 -23.68 -22.35 4.49
C THR A 315 -22.72 -22.07 5.65
N ALA A 316 -21.72 -21.24 5.44
CA ALA A 316 -20.84 -20.79 6.49
C ALA A 316 -20.75 -19.25 6.51
N THR A 317 -20.67 -18.68 7.71
CA THR A 317 -20.53 -17.24 7.95
C THR A 317 -19.11 -16.94 8.42
N ILE A 318 -18.48 -15.96 7.78
CA ILE A 318 -17.12 -15.50 8.04
C ILE A 318 -17.22 -14.05 8.54
N PRO A 319 -16.60 -13.69 9.68
CA PRO A 319 -16.70 -12.36 10.28
C PRO A 319 -15.77 -11.35 9.58
N THR A 320 -15.88 -11.27 8.27
CA THR A 320 -15.13 -10.33 7.40
C THR A 320 -16.10 -9.69 6.44
N GLY A 321 -16.11 -8.37 6.38
CA GLY A 321 -17.01 -7.63 5.51
C GLY A 321 -16.35 -6.46 4.82
N HIS A 322 -17.18 -5.52 4.31
CA HIS A 322 -16.63 -4.42 3.53
C HIS A 322 -15.86 -3.39 4.38
N THR A 323 -16.05 -3.35 5.70
CA THR A 323 -15.24 -2.51 6.59
C THR A 323 -13.84 -3.07 6.82
N ASP A 324 -13.62 -4.35 6.54
CA ASP A 324 -12.31 -5.00 6.62
C ASP A 324 -11.54 -4.92 5.29
N GLY A 325 -12.18 -4.36 4.25
CA GLY A 325 -11.64 -4.25 2.90
C GLY A 325 -12.10 -5.34 1.94
N TYR A 326 -12.99 -6.25 2.35
CA TYR A 326 -13.58 -7.25 1.45
C TYR A 326 -14.82 -6.67 0.74
N PRO A 327 -14.88 -6.63 -0.61
CA PRO A 327 -15.83 -5.78 -1.32
C PRO A 327 -17.26 -6.30 -1.27
N ARG A 328 -18.23 -5.38 -1.33
CA ARG A 328 -19.65 -5.74 -1.45
C ARG A 328 -19.97 -6.53 -2.72
N THR A 329 -19.26 -6.22 -3.79
CA THR A 329 -19.37 -6.91 -5.10
C THR A 329 -18.74 -8.31 -5.11
N ALA A 330 -18.22 -8.79 -3.99
CA ALA A 330 -17.70 -10.16 -3.91
C ALA A 330 -18.77 -11.24 -4.21
N VAL A 331 -20.04 -10.91 -4.05
CA VAL A 331 -21.17 -11.78 -4.43
C VAL A 331 -21.26 -12.03 -5.94
N ASP A 332 -20.61 -11.20 -6.76
CA ASP A 332 -20.66 -11.28 -8.23
C ASP A 332 -19.70 -12.35 -8.80
N GLY A 333 -19.09 -13.19 -7.96
CA GLY A 333 -18.27 -14.31 -8.43
C GLY A 333 -17.01 -14.60 -7.62
N ALA A 334 -16.74 -13.83 -6.56
CA ALA A 334 -15.60 -14.13 -5.69
C ALA A 334 -15.82 -15.43 -4.91
N ARG A 335 -14.72 -16.04 -4.53
CA ARG A 335 -14.68 -17.30 -3.79
C ARG A 335 -13.83 -17.16 -2.55
N VAL A 336 -14.05 -18.07 -1.58
CA VAL A 336 -13.29 -18.16 -0.34
C VAL A 336 -12.66 -19.55 -0.25
N LEU A 337 -11.40 -19.62 0.16
CA LEU A 337 -10.67 -20.87 0.35
C LEU A 337 -10.80 -21.32 1.81
N ILE A 338 -11.25 -22.54 2.04
CA ILE A 338 -11.29 -23.20 3.37
C ILE A 338 -10.86 -24.66 3.18
N ASN A 339 -9.90 -25.13 3.96
CA ASN A 339 -9.43 -26.53 3.95
C ASN A 339 -9.09 -27.06 2.53
N GLY A 340 -8.46 -26.21 1.69
CA GLY A 340 -8.07 -26.55 0.32
C GLY A 340 -9.22 -26.58 -0.70
N ARG A 341 -10.46 -26.22 -0.31
CA ARG A 341 -11.62 -26.11 -1.19
C ARG A 341 -12.07 -24.66 -1.33
N VAL A 342 -12.61 -24.31 -2.49
CA VAL A 342 -13.13 -22.96 -2.78
C VAL A 342 -14.64 -22.96 -2.82
N TYR A 343 -15.25 -21.99 -2.12
CA TYR A 343 -16.68 -21.85 -1.95
C TYR A 343 -17.16 -20.50 -2.48
N PRO A 344 -18.31 -20.43 -3.17
CA PRO A 344 -18.85 -19.18 -3.69
C PRO A 344 -19.38 -18.29 -2.55
N VAL A 345 -19.18 -16.98 -2.70
CA VAL A 345 -19.82 -15.96 -1.85
C VAL A 345 -21.27 -15.82 -2.29
N ILE A 346 -22.19 -15.82 -1.33
CA ILE A 346 -23.64 -15.73 -1.57
C ILE A 346 -24.32 -14.62 -0.76
N GLY A 347 -25.53 -14.24 -1.17
CA GLY A 347 -26.39 -13.28 -0.48
C GLY A 347 -25.89 -11.86 -0.64
N ALA A 348 -25.40 -11.24 0.43
CA ALA A 348 -24.81 -9.91 0.43
C ALA A 348 -23.67 -9.82 1.44
N VAL A 349 -22.54 -9.25 1.04
CA VAL A 349 -21.45 -8.89 1.97
C VAL A 349 -21.91 -7.70 2.81
N SER A 350 -21.99 -7.89 4.11
CA SER A 350 -22.35 -6.84 5.07
C SER A 350 -21.13 -6.02 5.51
N ALA A 351 -21.31 -5.10 6.45
CA ALA A 351 -20.20 -4.38 7.04
C ALA A 351 -19.15 -5.33 7.65
N SER A 352 -19.58 -6.40 8.29
CA SER A 352 -18.77 -7.27 9.14
C SER A 352 -18.83 -8.76 8.80
N HIS A 353 -19.63 -9.19 7.81
CA HIS A 353 -19.78 -10.61 7.51
C HIS A 353 -19.92 -10.90 6.02
N THR A 354 -19.32 -12.01 5.63
CA THR A 354 -19.46 -12.68 4.34
C THR A 354 -20.04 -14.06 4.56
N ILE A 355 -20.95 -14.49 3.70
CA ILE A 355 -21.57 -15.81 3.76
C ILE A 355 -21.20 -16.57 2.48
N ILE A 356 -20.86 -17.84 2.63
CA ILE A 356 -20.53 -18.75 1.53
C ILE A 356 -21.50 -19.93 1.49
N GLU A 357 -21.70 -20.46 0.31
CA GLU A 357 -22.37 -21.73 0.10
C GLU A 357 -21.36 -22.88 0.20
N VAL A 358 -21.59 -23.81 1.13
CA VAL A 358 -20.71 -24.96 1.33
C VAL A 358 -21.13 -26.15 0.45
N GLY A 359 -22.45 -26.27 0.16
CA GLY A 359 -23.01 -27.33 -0.65
C GLY A 359 -23.88 -28.30 0.15
N THR A 360 -24.15 -29.48 -0.42
CA THR A 360 -25.03 -30.48 0.19
C THR A 360 -24.42 -31.24 1.36
N GLU A 361 -23.08 -31.26 1.43
CA GLU A 361 -22.30 -31.91 2.50
C GLU A 361 -21.67 -30.86 3.43
N LYS A 362 -21.64 -31.20 4.72
CA LYS A 362 -20.97 -30.37 5.73
C LYS A 362 -19.45 -30.57 5.67
N THR A 363 -18.73 -29.75 4.90
CA THR A 363 -17.26 -29.82 4.72
C THR A 363 -16.52 -28.71 5.41
N VAL A 364 -17.23 -27.88 6.19
CA VAL A 364 -16.67 -26.72 6.93
C VAL A 364 -17.21 -26.77 8.36
N GLU A 365 -16.34 -26.44 9.33
CA GLU A 365 -16.67 -26.36 10.75
C GLU A 365 -16.44 -24.95 11.30
N ILE A 366 -17.09 -24.64 12.43
CA ILE A 366 -16.81 -23.41 13.18
C ILE A 366 -15.35 -23.46 13.65
N GLY A 367 -14.62 -22.37 13.45
CA GLY A 367 -13.20 -22.27 13.77
C GLY A 367 -12.26 -22.57 12.59
N ASP A 368 -12.76 -23.16 11.49
CA ASP A 368 -11.95 -23.32 10.27
C ASP A 368 -11.45 -21.96 9.74
N VAL A 369 -10.22 -21.94 9.26
CA VAL A 369 -9.64 -20.73 8.69
C VAL A 369 -10.12 -20.54 7.26
N ALA A 370 -10.79 -19.45 7.03
CA ALA A 370 -11.18 -18.96 5.71
C ALA A 370 -10.17 -17.94 5.20
N THR A 371 -9.67 -18.15 3.98
CA THR A 371 -8.84 -17.16 3.26
C THR A 371 -9.66 -16.54 2.14
N LEU A 372 -9.82 -15.21 2.20
CA LEU A 372 -10.69 -14.48 1.28
C LEU A 372 -9.92 -13.92 0.09
N VAL A 373 -8.68 -13.45 0.33
CA VAL A 373 -7.78 -12.90 -0.70
C VAL A 373 -6.34 -13.27 -0.35
N GLY A 374 -5.53 -13.66 -1.31
CA GLY A 374 -4.10 -13.86 -1.12
C GLY A 374 -3.55 -15.14 -1.75
N ALA A 375 -2.52 -15.69 -1.10
CA ALA A 375 -1.88 -16.94 -1.52
C ALA A 375 -2.71 -18.18 -1.17
N GLY A 376 -2.46 -19.28 -1.90
CA GLY A 376 -3.01 -20.61 -1.60
C GLY A 376 -3.87 -21.21 -2.69
N HIS A 377 -4.53 -20.40 -3.50
CA HIS A 377 -5.33 -20.90 -4.63
C HIS A 377 -5.59 -19.76 -5.63
N GLU A 378 -5.68 -20.09 -6.93
CA GLU A 378 -5.93 -19.11 -8.01
C GLU A 378 -7.24 -18.33 -7.82
N ALA A 379 -8.30 -18.98 -7.34
CA ALA A 379 -9.60 -18.33 -7.14
C ALA A 379 -9.61 -17.20 -6.08
N ILE A 380 -8.61 -17.17 -5.19
CA ILE A 380 -8.44 -16.12 -4.18
C ILE A 380 -7.22 -15.23 -4.46
N HIS A 381 -6.55 -15.44 -5.63
CA HIS A 381 -5.46 -14.55 -6.03
C HIS A 381 -5.96 -13.11 -6.12
N PRO A 382 -5.18 -12.10 -5.68
CA PRO A 382 -5.65 -10.70 -5.65
C PRO A 382 -6.21 -10.19 -6.97
N ASN A 383 -5.58 -10.55 -8.10
CA ASN A 383 -6.08 -10.17 -9.43
C ASN A 383 -7.39 -10.88 -9.78
N THR A 384 -7.53 -12.17 -9.45
CA THR A 384 -8.77 -12.94 -9.69
C THR A 384 -9.93 -12.35 -8.89
N VAL A 385 -9.71 -12.03 -7.61
CA VAL A 385 -10.73 -11.37 -6.78
C VAL A 385 -11.05 -9.97 -7.32
N ALA A 386 -10.05 -9.20 -7.75
CA ALA A 386 -10.27 -7.88 -8.33
C ALA A 386 -11.12 -7.96 -9.61
N ALA A 387 -10.81 -8.90 -10.52
CA ALA A 387 -11.58 -9.14 -11.73
C ALA A 387 -13.03 -9.56 -11.43
N ALA A 388 -13.23 -10.53 -10.52
CA ALA A 388 -14.54 -11.00 -10.11
C ALA A 388 -15.40 -9.90 -9.45
N THR A 389 -14.78 -8.90 -8.85
CA THR A 389 -15.46 -7.79 -8.17
C THR A 389 -15.54 -6.51 -8.97
N GLY A 390 -15.11 -6.52 -10.25
CA GLY A 390 -15.17 -5.38 -11.16
C GLY A 390 -14.29 -4.21 -10.76
N THR A 391 -13.14 -4.46 -10.10
CA THR A 391 -12.24 -3.42 -9.60
C THR A 391 -10.80 -3.68 -10.00
N SER A 392 -9.91 -2.72 -9.75
CA SER A 392 -8.48 -2.93 -9.92
C SER A 392 -7.87 -3.67 -8.72
N VAL A 393 -6.80 -4.40 -8.96
CA VAL A 393 -6.03 -5.04 -7.89
C VAL A 393 -5.45 -4.02 -6.91
N TYR A 394 -5.16 -2.80 -7.36
CA TYR A 394 -4.72 -1.69 -6.52
C TYR A 394 -5.80 -1.30 -5.51
N ASP A 395 -7.06 -1.20 -5.95
CA ASP A 395 -8.19 -0.92 -5.04
C ASP A 395 -8.35 -2.03 -4.01
N ARG A 396 -8.19 -3.30 -4.42
CA ARG A 396 -8.31 -4.43 -3.47
C ARG A 396 -7.29 -4.34 -2.34
N LEU A 397 -6.02 -4.10 -2.66
CA LEU A 397 -4.97 -4.05 -1.66
C LEU A 397 -5.04 -2.78 -0.81
N MET A 398 -5.16 -1.64 -1.45
CA MET A 398 -5.09 -0.34 -0.76
C MET A 398 -6.29 -0.04 0.14
N HIS A 399 -7.40 -0.77 -0.01
CA HIS A 399 -8.59 -0.64 0.83
C HIS A 399 -8.69 -1.69 1.95
N LEU A 400 -7.66 -2.52 2.14
CA LEU A 400 -7.56 -3.36 3.34
C LEU A 400 -7.53 -2.46 4.58
N ASN A 401 -8.36 -2.79 5.57
CA ASN A 401 -8.48 -1.96 6.75
C ASN A 401 -7.12 -1.90 7.51
N PRO A 402 -6.55 -0.71 7.71
CA PRO A 402 -5.24 -0.56 8.33
C PRO A 402 -5.16 -1.05 9.79
N VAL A 403 -6.31 -1.16 10.48
CA VAL A 403 -6.37 -1.63 11.87
C VAL A 403 -6.37 -3.16 11.99
N LEU A 404 -6.53 -3.91 10.89
CA LEU A 404 -6.42 -5.36 10.92
C LEU A 404 -5.08 -5.79 11.55
N PRO A 405 -5.11 -6.74 12.50
CA PRO A 405 -3.88 -7.36 13.01
C PRO A 405 -3.06 -7.98 11.89
N LYS A 406 -1.74 -7.84 11.97
CA LYS A 406 -0.78 -8.35 10.98
C LYS A 406 0.17 -9.31 11.65
N PHE A 407 0.28 -10.52 11.09
CA PHE A 407 1.19 -11.56 11.54
C PHE A 407 2.19 -11.88 10.43
N VAL A 408 3.48 -11.82 10.75
CA VAL A 408 4.55 -12.15 9.81
C VAL A 408 4.90 -13.63 9.97
N ALA A 409 4.84 -14.37 8.85
CA ALA A 409 5.20 -15.79 8.75
C ALA A 409 6.51 -15.98 8.00
#